data_afcf0c3175fbb4efc39f600aabc01822
#
_entry.id   afcf0c3175fbb4efc39f600aabc01822
#
_cell.length_a   1.000
_cell.length_b   1.000
_cell.length_c   1.000
_cell.angle_alpha   90.00
_cell.angle_beta   90.00
_cell.angle_gamma   90.00
#
_symmetry.space_group_name_H-M   'P 1'
#
loop_
_entity.id
_entity.type
_entity.pdbx_description
1 polymer ?
#
loop_
_entity_poly.entity_id
_entity_poly.type
_entity_poly.pdbx_seq_one_letter_code
_entity_poly.pdbx_strand_id
1 'polypeptide(L)'
;HNKKKHIIESDDDEVDDDEVVDGNICDCGVEFMIDENDYCDDEIEYYTKATKERRESIDKMEEEIKSIQTTDIPLRFKIIDLPIDLQTKAYILSQLQQWQYMDSSDTEYHKLNKWLETVQKIPFGLYSENKIVSTSSVGDKCNYLLNIKDSLDRYVFGHNDAKLNILQYMSKCISNPKASGNILALQGPPGNGKTTLIKHGLCNAVNKPFGFIGLGGATDSSFLNGHDYTFEGSQCGKIVQLLI
;
A
#
# COMPACT_ATOMS: atom_id res chain seq x y z
N HIS A 1 13.71 -19.75 23.21
CA HIS A 1 14.54 -20.07 22.07
C HIS A 1 15.96 -19.63 22.35
N ASN A 2 16.86 -20.61 22.50
CA ASN A 2 18.24 -20.44 22.92
C ASN A 2 19.10 -19.98 21.75
N LYS A 3 19.59 -18.75 21.81
CA LYS A 3 20.69 -18.29 20.98
C LYS A 3 21.98 -18.94 21.51
N LYS A 4 22.54 -19.88 20.76
CA LYS A 4 23.91 -20.33 20.99
C LYS A 4 24.87 -19.36 20.28
N LYS A 5 25.55 -18.54 21.04
CA LYS A 5 26.74 -17.83 20.57
C LYS A 5 27.92 -18.79 20.62
N HIS A 6 28.52 -19.11 19.51
CA HIS A 6 29.86 -19.67 19.45
C HIS A 6 30.85 -18.56 19.13
N ILE A 7 31.69 -18.25 20.09
CA ILE A 7 32.90 -17.47 19.91
C ILE A 7 34.01 -18.50 19.79
N ILE A 8 34.74 -18.49 18.68
CA ILE A 8 35.95 -19.28 18.53
C ILE A 8 37.10 -18.27 18.46
N GLU A 9 37.94 -18.28 19.50
CA GLU A 9 39.24 -17.63 19.52
C GLU A 9 40.23 -18.50 18.75
N SER A 10 41.01 -17.85 17.87
CA SER A 10 42.08 -18.48 17.09
C SER A 10 43.31 -18.71 17.95
N ASP A 11 43.64 -19.96 18.26
CA ASP A 11 44.97 -20.39 18.62
C ASP A 11 45.56 -21.23 17.48
N ASP A 12 46.73 -20.81 17.01
CA ASP A 12 47.58 -21.56 16.07
C ASP A 12 47.96 -22.90 16.68
N ASP A 13 47.57 -24.03 16.02
CA ASP A 13 48.43 -25.23 15.92
C ASP A 13 47.77 -26.34 15.07
N GLU A 14 48.58 -26.78 14.10
CA GLU A 14 48.59 -28.10 13.41
C GLU A 14 47.38 -28.61 12.64
N VAL A 15 47.61 -28.69 11.33
CA VAL A 15 46.81 -29.26 10.25
C VAL A 15 46.64 -30.79 10.47
N ASP A 16 45.41 -31.26 10.58
CA ASP A 16 45.01 -32.60 10.16
C ASP A 16 43.88 -32.46 9.10
N ASP A 17 44.16 -33.07 7.93
CA ASP A 17 43.25 -33.17 6.80
C ASP A 17 42.02 -34.00 7.18
N ASP A 18 40.85 -33.55 6.64
CA ASP A 18 39.53 -34.17 6.67
C ASP A 18 38.52 -33.65 7.71
N GLU A 19 38.20 -32.33 7.65
CA GLU A 19 36.87 -31.88 8.02
C GLU A 19 36.38 -30.88 6.98
N VAL A 20 35.27 -31.22 6.32
CA VAL A 20 34.50 -30.30 5.47
C VAL A 20 33.96 -29.21 6.39
N VAL A 21 34.65 -28.10 6.45
CA VAL A 21 34.19 -26.91 7.14
C VAL A 21 33.22 -26.20 6.19
N ASP A 22 31.93 -26.28 6.46
CA ASP A 22 30.93 -25.39 5.90
C ASP A 22 31.31 -23.96 6.30
N GLY A 23 32.03 -23.30 5.43
CA GLY A 23 32.66 -22.03 5.76
C GLY A 23 32.00 -20.84 5.11
N ASN A 24 31.30 -20.05 5.89
CA ASN A 24 30.97 -18.66 5.61
C ASN A 24 32.20 -17.75 5.78
N ILE A 25 33.38 -18.11 5.21
CA ILE A 25 34.60 -17.33 5.27
C ILE A 25 34.83 -16.77 3.86
N CYS A 26 34.89 -15.44 3.73
CA CYS A 26 35.29 -14.83 2.46
C CYS A 26 36.82 -14.94 2.30
N ASP A 27 37.31 -14.83 1.04
CA ASP A 27 38.72 -14.80 0.65
C ASP A 27 39.59 -13.73 1.39
N CYS A 28 38.96 -12.83 2.17
CA CYS A 28 39.58 -11.79 2.97
C CYS A 28 39.70 -12.16 4.47
N GLY A 29 39.31 -13.36 4.88
CA GLY A 29 39.41 -13.83 6.28
C GLY A 29 38.51 -13.11 7.28
N VAL A 30 37.43 -12.48 6.82
CA VAL A 30 36.45 -11.83 7.70
C VAL A 30 35.26 -12.75 7.88
N GLU A 31 35.05 -13.17 9.10
CA GLU A 31 33.86 -13.92 9.52
C GLU A 31 32.63 -12.98 9.49
N PHE A 32 31.57 -13.37 8.78
CA PHE A 32 30.33 -12.61 8.75
C PHE A 32 29.17 -13.48 9.21
N MET A 33 28.32 -12.90 10.03
CA MET A 33 27.15 -13.58 10.57
C MET A 33 25.94 -13.33 9.66
N ILE A 34 25.68 -14.27 8.76
CA ILE A 34 24.38 -14.38 8.08
C ILE A 34 23.51 -15.32 8.91
N ASP A 35 22.26 -14.97 9.15
CA ASP A 35 21.28 -15.91 9.68
C ASP A 35 20.83 -16.80 8.51
N GLU A 36 21.35 -18.03 8.44
CA GLU A 36 21.12 -18.99 7.35
C GLU A 36 19.63 -19.31 7.13
N ASN A 37 18.78 -18.92 8.06
CA ASN A 37 17.33 -19.10 7.94
C ASN A 37 16.65 -17.99 7.12
N ASP A 38 17.32 -16.87 6.87
CA ASP A 38 16.75 -15.71 6.18
C ASP A 38 17.11 -15.68 4.67
N TYR A 39 18.08 -16.50 4.21
CA TYR A 39 18.59 -16.47 2.83
C TYR A 39 18.56 -17.84 2.16
N CYS A 40 18.35 -17.86 0.83
CA CYS A 40 18.52 -19.07 0.04
C CYS A 40 20.00 -19.23 -0.42
N ASP A 41 20.37 -20.43 -0.86
CA ASP A 41 21.74 -20.79 -1.25
C ASP A 41 22.34 -19.82 -2.30
N ASP A 42 21.54 -19.38 -3.30
CA ASP A 42 21.98 -18.45 -4.33
C ASP A 42 22.26 -17.03 -3.76
N GLU A 43 21.50 -16.61 -2.75
CA GLU A 43 21.66 -15.31 -2.09
C GLU A 43 22.91 -15.30 -1.20
N ILE A 44 23.18 -16.41 -0.51
CA ILE A 44 24.40 -16.61 0.29
C ILE A 44 25.62 -16.57 -0.63
N GLU A 45 25.57 -17.26 -1.78
CA GLU A 45 26.67 -17.26 -2.76
C GLU A 45 26.91 -15.84 -3.33
N TYR A 46 25.86 -15.09 -3.63
CA TYR A 46 26.00 -13.70 -4.09
C TYR A 46 26.60 -12.79 -3.01
N TYR A 47 26.12 -12.89 -1.77
CA TYR A 47 26.60 -12.07 -0.67
C TYR A 47 28.06 -12.35 -0.35
N THR A 48 28.50 -13.62 -0.36
CA THR A 48 29.89 -14.04 -0.14
C THR A 48 30.84 -13.50 -1.19
N LYS A 49 30.42 -13.45 -2.46
CA LYS A 49 31.21 -12.91 -3.59
C LYS A 49 31.18 -11.38 -3.67
N ALA A 50 30.28 -10.72 -2.95
CA ALA A 50 30.15 -9.27 -3.01
C ALA A 50 31.36 -8.55 -2.32
N THR A 51 31.70 -7.36 -2.79
CA THR A 51 32.70 -6.52 -2.17
C THR A 51 32.28 -6.05 -0.78
N LYS A 52 33.22 -5.76 0.10
CA LYS A 52 32.94 -5.29 1.47
C LYS A 52 31.98 -4.10 1.50
N GLU A 53 32.22 -3.10 0.64
CA GLU A 53 31.35 -1.92 0.53
C GLU A 53 29.91 -2.28 0.11
N ARG A 54 29.76 -3.30 -0.76
CA ARG A 54 28.45 -3.76 -1.22
C ARG A 54 27.70 -4.49 -0.11
N ARG A 55 28.38 -5.31 0.69
CA ARG A 55 27.80 -6.00 1.85
C ARG A 55 27.32 -5.00 2.90
N GLU A 56 28.15 -4.05 3.30
CA GLU A 56 27.77 -2.98 4.24
C GLU A 56 26.54 -2.17 3.76
N SER A 57 26.43 -1.97 2.44
CA SER A 57 25.26 -1.31 1.84
C SER A 57 24.01 -2.19 1.89
N ILE A 58 24.14 -3.51 1.69
CA ILE A 58 23.04 -4.46 1.79
C ILE A 58 22.56 -4.54 3.23
N ASP A 59 23.45 -4.76 4.18
CA ASP A 59 23.13 -4.88 5.61
C ASP A 59 22.40 -3.65 6.13
N LYS A 60 22.89 -2.47 5.77
CA LYS A 60 22.26 -1.21 6.16
C LYS A 60 20.84 -1.07 5.58
N MET A 61 20.65 -1.43 4.31
CA MET A 61 19.32 -1.40 3.69
C MET A 61 18.38 -2.42 4.32
N GLU A 62 18.87 -3.60 4.66
CA GLU A 62 18.06 -4.62 5.35
C GLU A 62 17.66 -4.20 6.75
N GLU A 63 18.56 -3.57 7.51
CA GLU A 63 18.21 -2.99 8.80
C GLU A 63 17.13 -1.90 8.67
N GLU A 64 17.24 -1.02 7.68
CA GLU A 64 16.22 -0.02 7.38
C GLU A 64 14.88 -0.69 7.00
N ILE A 65 14.89 -1.71 6.15
CA ILE A 65 13.70 -2.47 5.77
C ILE A 65 13.10 -3.20 6.98
N LYS A 66 13.94 -3.88 7.78
CA LYS A 66 13.50 -4.55 9.02
C LYS A 66 12.88 -3.55 10.00
N SER A 67 13.42 -2.35 10.13
CA SER A 67 12.88 -1.31 11.00
C SER A 67 11.48 -0.82 10.55
N ILE A 68 11.21 -0.83 9.26
CA ILE A 68 9.91 -0.47 8.68
C ILE A 68 8.89 -1.62 8.83
N GLN A 69 9.37 -2.87 8.73
CA GLN A 69 8.52 -4.06 8.80
C GLN A 69 8.18 -4.48 10.23
N THR A 70 9.07 -4.25 11.19
CA THR A 70 8.83 -4.55 12.61
C THR A 70 7.93 -3.51 13.25
N THR A 71 6.64 -3.64 13.03
CA THR A 71 5.67 -3.09 13.96
C THR A 71 5.45 -4.13 15.07
N ASP A 72 6.00 -3.88 16.25
CA ASP A 72 5.89 -4.76 17.42
C ASP A 72 4.46 -5.00 17.93
N ILE A 73 3.46 -4.35 17.32
CA ILE A 73 2.07 -4.46 17.73
C ILE A 73 1.44 -5.69 17.07
N PRO A 74 1.00 -6.69 17.85
CA PRO A 74 0.28 -7.85 17.31
C PRO A 74 -0.96 -7.43 16.52
N LEU A 75 -1.26 -8.17 15.44
CA LEU A 75 -2.35 -7.85 14.51
C LEU A 75 -3.70 -7.65 15.22
N ARG A 76 -3.97 -8.41 16.27
CA ARG A 76 -5.18 -8.28 17.09
C ARG A 76 -5.36 -6.86 17.63
N PHE A 77 -4.31 -6.25 18.16
CA PHE A 77 -4.35 -4.90 18.72
C PHE A 77 -4.43 -3.84 17.63
N LYS A 78 -3.74 -4.05 16.50
CA LYS A 78 -3.90 -3.18 15.33
C LYS A 78 -5.37 -3.10 14.87
N ILE A 79 -6.07 -4.24 14.83
CA ILE A 79 -7.49 -4.29 14.45
C ILE A 79 -8.38 -3.57 15.49
N ILE A 80 -8.08 -3.72 16.78
CA ILE A 80 -8.83 -3.05 17.85
C ILE A 80 -8.71 -1.52 17.74
N ASP A 81 -7.55 -1.02 17.36
CA ASP A 81 -7.30 0.42 17.22
C ASP A 81 -7.85 1.05 15.93
N LEU A 82 -8.29 0.23 14.95
CA LEU A 82 -8.87 0.75 13.72
C LEU A 82 -10.11 1.60 13.99
N PRO A 83 -10.30 2.74 13.31
CA PRO A 83 -11.47 3.61 13.46
C PRO A 83 -12.69 3.08 12.67
N ILE A 84 -13.11 1.87 12.95
CA ILE A 84 -14.27 1.18 12.35
C ILE A 84 -15.26 0.77 13.44
N ASP A 85 -16.48 0.41 13.05
CA ASP A 85 -17.52 0.00 13.98
C ASP A 85 -17.21 -1.34 14.69
N LEU A 86 -17.81 -1.53 15.86
CA LEU A 86 -17.57 -2.70 16.69
C LEU A 86 -17.96 -4.02 16.03
N GLN A 87 -19.02 -4.03 15.20
CA GLN A 87 -19.47 -5.24 14.51
C GLN A 87 -18.44 -5.70 13.49
N THR A 88 -17.91 -4.76 12.71
CA THR A 88 -16.82 -5.04 11.74
C THR A 88 -15.55 -5.49 12.45
N LYS A 89 -15.16 -4.86 13.58
CA LYS A 89 -14.03 -5.33 14.40
C LYS A 89 -14.23 -6.76 14.87
N ALA A 90 -15.40 -7.05 15.42
CA ALA A 90 -15.73 -8.40 15.92
C ALA A 90 -15.65 -9.45 14.80
N TYR A 91 -16.13 -9.12 13.61
CA TYR A 91 -16.03 -9.99 12.45
C TYR A 91 -14.56 -10.24 12.04
N ILE A 92 -13.75 -9.19 11.90
CA ILE A 92 -12.33 -9.33 11.54
C ILE A 92 -11.58 -10.14 12.60
N LEU A 93 -11.84 -9.89 13.89
CA LEU A 93 -11.21 -10.64 14.98
C LEU A 93 -11.62 -12.12 15.02
N SER A 94 -12.87 -12.45 14.66
CA SER A 94 -13.30 -13.84 14.55
C SER A 94 -12.57 -14.57 13.40
N GLN A 95 -12.37 -13.89 12.26
CA GLN A 95 -11.60 -14.43 11.14
C GLN A 95 -10.10 -14.60 11.51
N LEU A 96 -9.51 -13.64 12.23
CA LEU A 96 -8.16 -13.76 12.75
C LEU A 96 -8.01 -14.95 13.69
N GLN A 97 -8.97 -15.15 14.58
CA GLN A 97 -8.96 -16.30 15.49
C GLN A 97 -9.07 -17.63 14.72
N GLN A 98 -9.95 -17.70 13.73
CA GLN A 98 -10.07 -18.87 12.87
C GLN A 98 -8.74 -19.17 12.15
N TRP A 99 -8.09 -18.16 11.57
CA TRP A 99 -6.80 -18.29 10.89
C TRP A 99 -5.70 -18.83 11.82
N GLN A 100 -5.65 -18.39 13.08
CA GLN A 100 -4.66 -18.84 14.06
C GLN A 100 -4.78 -20.33 14.44
N TYR A 101 -5.96 -20.92 14.28
CA TYR A 101 -6.21 -22.35 14.56
C TYR A 101 -6.19 -23.24 13.32
N MET A 102 -6.01 -22.66 12.11
CA MET A 102 -5.89 -23.42 10.88
C MET A 102 -4.48 -24.00 10.69
N ASP A 103 -4.41 -25.13 10.02
CA ASP A 103 -3.13 -25.69 9.58
C ASP A 103 -2.60 -24.89 8.37
N SER A 104 -1.32 -24.59 8.36
CA SER A 104 -0.66 -23.85 7.25
C SER A 104 -0.68 -24.60 5.91
N SER A 105 -0.94 -25.91 5.92
CA SER A 105 -1.10 -26.74 4.71
C SER A 105 -2.48 -26.59 4.05
N ASP A 106 -3.45 -26.02 4.74
CA ASP A 106 -4.82 -25.85 4.23
C ASP A 106 -4.90 -24.74 3.17
N THR A 107 -5.60 -25.02 2.07
CA THR A 107 -5.88 -24.00 1.05
C THR A 107 -6.67 -22.82 1.59
N GLU A 108 -7.54 -23.04 2.55
CA GLU A 108 -8.31 -22.00 3.24
C GLU A 108 -7.42 -21.09 4.10
N TYR A 109 -6.34 -21.61 4.69
CA TYR A 109 -5.35 -20.82 5.42
C TYR A 109 -4.76 -19.70 4.54
N HIS A 110 -4.30 -20.06 3.34
CA HIS A 110 -3.69 -19.09 2.41
C HIS A 110 -4.70 -18.04 1.90
N LYS A 111 -5.96 -18.44 1.68
CA LYS A 111 -7.03 -17.52 1.29
C LYS A 111 -7.32 -16.50 2.39
N LEU A 112 -7.47 -16.99 3.61
CA LEU A 112 -7.77 -16.13 4.76
C LEU A 112 -6.58 -15.24 5.14
N ASN A 113 -5.36 -15.75 5.02
CA ASN A 113 -4.13 -14.95 5.19
C ASN A 113 -4.11 -13.76 4.21
N LYS A 114 -4.32 -14.02 2.91
CA LYS A 114 -4.38 -12.97 1.88
C LYS A 114 -5.48 -11.94 2.15
N TRP A 115 -6.63 -12.40 2.66
CA TRP A 115 -7.73 -11.51 3.05
C TRP A 115 -7.31 -10.62 4.23
N LEU A 116 -6.71 -11.18 5.29
CA LEU A 116 -6.22 -10.43 6.44
C LEU A 116 -5.14 -9.41 6.06
N GLU A 117 -4.20 -9.78 5.18
CA GLU A 117 -3.21 -8.85 4.64
C GLU A 117 -3.85 -7.69 3.86
N THR A 118 -4.89 -7.99 3.09
CA THR A 118 -5.64 -6.96 2.35
C THR A 118 -6.33 -5.99 3.31
N VAL A 119 -6.99 -6.51 4.36
CA VAL A 119 -7.64 -5.68 5.39
C VAL A 119 -6.64 -4.76 6.09
N GLN A 120 -5.43 -5.24 6.37
CA GLN A 120 -4.38 -4.42 7.01
C GLN A 120 -3.91 -3.24 6.13
N LYS A 121 -3.94 -3.41 4.80
CA LYS A 121 -3.51 -2.37 3.86
C LYS A 121 -4.55 -1.28 3.63
N ILE A 122 -5.82 -1.52 3.98
CA ILE A 122 -6.88 -0.53 3.82
C ILE A 122 -6.65 0.63 4.80
N PRO A 123 -6.56 1.87 4.33
CA PRO A 123 -6.32 3.05 5.17
C PRO A 123 -7.62 3.50 5.88
N PHE A 124 -8.12 2.70 6.80
CA PHE A 124 -9.33 3.02 7.57
C PHE A 124 -9.19 4.34 8.32
N GLY A 125 -10.19 5.22 8.20
CA GLY A 125 -10.24 6.50 8.91
C GLY A 125 -9.27 7.57 8.39
N LEU A 126 -8.46 7.27 7.39
CA LEU A 126 -7.61 8.25 6.75
C LEU A 126 -8.39 8.97 5.65
N TYR A 127 -8.69 10.24 5.88
CA TYR A 127 -9.40 11.08 4.91
C TYR A 127 -8.50 12.23 4.48
N SER A 128 -8.47 12.50 3.17
CA SER A 128 -7.82 13.69 2.65
C SER A 128 -8.62 14.92 3.05
N GLU A 129 -8.07 15.72 3.94
CA GLU A 129 -8.70 16.99 4.35
C GLU A 129 -8.78 17.97 3.19
N ASN A 130 -9.88 18.73 3.14
CA ASN A 130 -10.02 19.82 2.21
C ASN A 130 -9.25 21.02 2.73
N LYS A 131 -8.31 21.54 1.94
CA LYS A 131 -7.55 22.76 2.29
C LYS A 131 -8.46 23.96 2.51
N ILE A 132 -9.56 24.03 1.78
CA ILE A 132 -10.57 25.11 1.87
C ILE A 132 -11.87 24.52 2.43
N VAL A 133 -12.31 25.09 3.54
CA VAL A 133 -13.53 24.69 4.26
C VAL A 133 -14.54 25.85 4.26
N SER A 134 -15.76 25.57 4.69
CA SER A 134 -16.83 26.58 4.75
C SER A 134 -16.48 27.80 5.58
N THR A 135 -15.63 27.65 6.59
CA THR A 135 -15.15 28.71 7.49
C THR A 135 -13.98 29.53 6.94
N SER A 136 -13.33 29.09 5.83
CA SER A 136 -12.26 29.85 5.20
C SER A 136 -12.72 31.22 4.69
N SER A 137 -11.79 32.18 4.54
CA SER A 137 -12.11 33.51 4.08
C SER A 137 -12.72 33.50 2.66
N VAL A 138 -13.49 34.51 2.31
CA VAL A 138 -14.06 34.64 0.96
C VAL A 138 -12.96 34.76 -0.08
N GLY A 139 -11.86 35.46 0.26
CA GLY A 139 -10.69 35.59 -0.62
C GLY A 139 -10.04 34.23 -0.93
N ASP A 140 -9.84 33.40 0.07
CA ASP A 140 -9.25 32.07 -0.11
C ASP A 140 -10.14 31.16 -0.97
N LYS A 141 -11.46 31.20 -0.76
CA LYS A 141 -12.43 30.46 -1.57
C LYS A 141 -12.41 30.92 -3.04
N CYS A 142 -12.37 32.25 -3.28
CA CYS A 142 -12.25 32.80 -4.64
C CYS A 142 -10.94 32.36 -5.30
N ASN A 143 -9.81 32.49 -4.62
CA ASN A 143 -8.51 32.11 -5.16
C ASN A 143 -8.46 30.60 -5.49
N TYR A 144 -9.04 29.76 -4.64
CA TYR A 144 -9.13 28.33 -4.88
C TYR A 144 -9.96 27.98 -6.14
N LEU A 145 -11.13 28.62 -6.30
CA LEU A 145 -11.97 28.41 -7.48
C LEU A 145 -11.33 28.98 -8.76
N LEU A 146 -10.60 30.08 -8.67
CA LEU A 146 -9.83 30.63 -9.78
C LEU A 146 -8.70 29.67 -10.19
N ASN A 147 -7.96 29.11 -9.25
CA ASN A 147 -6.93 28.09 -9.53
C ASN A 147 -7.53 26.89 -10.26
N ILE A 148 -8.71 26.41 -9.84
CA ILE A 148 -9.40 25.32 -10.54
C ILE A 148 -9.75 25.75 -11.96
N LYS A 149 -10.32 26.93 -12.15
CA LYS A 149 -10.67 27.43 -13.47
C LYS A 149 -9.46 27.52 -14.39
N ASP A 150 -8.35 28.07 -13.91
CA ASP A 150 -7.13 28.22 -14.69
C ASP A 150 -6.52 26.85 -15.07
N SER A 151 -6.61 25.89 -14.17
CA SER A 151 -6.19 24.50 -14.44
C SER A 151 -7.08 23.89 -15.52
N LEU A 152 -8.40 23.99 -15.41
CA LEU A 152 -9.34 23.48 -16.41
C LEU A 152 -9.09 24.12 -17.80
N ASP A 153 -8.82 25.43 -17.85
CA ASP A 153 -8.56 26.16 -19.09
C ASP A 153 -7.22 25.79 -19.72
N ARG A 154 -6.23 25.47 -18.91
CA ARG A 154 -4.90 25.02 -19.36
C ARG A 154 -4.93 23.69 -20.09
N TYR A 155 -5.70 22.71 -19.58
CA TYR A 155 -5.67 21.33 -20.09
C TYR A 155 -6.69 21.05 -21.17
N VAL A 156 -7.80 21.78 -21.22
CA VAL A 156 -8.86 21.55 -22.20
C VAL A 156 -9.36 22.88 -22.77
N PHE A 157 -9.32 22.99 -24.08
CA PHE A 157 -9.85 24.15 -24.79
C PHE A 157 -11.38 24.08 -24.91
N GLY A 158 -12.07 25.19 -24.74
CA GLY A 158 -13.53 25.25 -24.86
C GLY A 158 -14.27 24.60 -23.69
N HIS A 159 -15.44 24.06 -23.96
CA HIS A 159 -16.33 23.38 -22.99
C HIS A 159 -16.69 24.26 -21.77
N ASN A 160 -16.96 25.55 -22.01
CA ASN A 160 -17.16 26.53 -20.94
C ASN A 160 -18.32 26.17 -20.01
N ASP A 161 -19.42 25.62 -20.53
CA ASP A 161 -20.56 25.19 -19.71
C ASP A 161 -20.20 24.03 -18.79
N ALA A 162 -19.44 23.04 -19.29
CA ALA A 162 -18.96 21.92 -18.47
C ALA A 162 -18.01 22.42 -17.37
N LYS A 163 -17.09 23.30 -17.68
CA LYS A 163 -16.18 23.91 -16.71
C LYS A 163 -16.93 24.73 -15.66
N LEU A 164 -17.95 25.53 -16.08
CA LEU A 164 -18.80 26.26 -15.14
C LEU A 164 -19.55 25.34 -14.19
N ASN A 165 -20.10 24.23 -14.71
CA ASN A 165 -20.77 23.22 -13.87
C ASN A 165 -19.82 22.57 -12.88
N ILE A 166 -18.57 22.30 -13.28
CA ILE A 166 -17.52 21.79 -12.36
C ILE A 166 -17.23 22.83 -11.26
N LEU A 167 -17.07 24.10 -11.59
CA LEU A 167 -16.85 25.18 -10.62
C LEU A 167 -18.01 25.31 -9.63
N GLN A 168 -19.25 25.25 -10.12
CA GLN A 168 -20.45 25.27 -9.27
C GLN A 168 -20.50 24.07 -8.35
N TYR A 169 -20.17 22.88 -8.86
CA TYR A 169 -20.05 21.67 -8.06
C TYR A 169 -18.99 21.82 -6.95
N MET A 170 -17.81 22.33 -7.27
CA MET A 170 -16.75 22.58 -6.30
C MET A 170 -17.15 23.64 -5.26
N SER A 171 -17.84 24.70 -5.67
CA SER A 171 -18.39 25.70 -4.76
C SER A 171 -19.40 25.10 -3.78
N LYS A 172 -20.27 24.19 -4.26
CA LYS A 172 -21.19 23.42 -3.40
C LYS A 172 -20.44 22.56 -2.38
N CYS A 173 -19.39 21.86 -2.81
CA CYS A 173 -18.57 21.02 -1.90
C CYS A 173 -17.90 21.85 -0.79
N ILE A 174 -17.46 23.09 -1.11
CA ILE A 174 -16.88 24.00 -0.11
C ILE A 174 -17.96 24.51 0.85
N SER A 175 -19.14 24.89 0.33
CA SER A 175 -20.21 25.47 1.13
C SER A 175 -20.88 24.44 2.07
N ASN A 176 -20.99 23.19 1.63
CA ASN A 176 -21.58 22.10 2.39
C ASN A 176 -20.70 20.83 2.36
N PRO A 177 -19.62 20.78 3.16
CA PRO A 177 -18.70 19.66 3.19
C PRO A 177 -19.35 18.33 3.64
N LYS A 178 -20.45 18.40 4.37
CA LYS A 178 -21.18 17.22 4.90
C LYS A 178 -22.25 16.69 3.93
N ALA A 179 -22.45 17.35 2.78
CA ALA A 179 -23.41 16.86 1.78
C ALA A 179 -22.96 15.48 1.26
N SER A 180 -23.80 14.49 1.40
CA SER A 180 -23.63 13.18 0.78
C SER A 180 -24.07 13.21 -0.69
N GLY A 181 -23.59 12.22 -1.48
CA GLY A 181 -24.04 12.04 -2.87
C GLY A 181 -23.44 13.05 -3.86
N ASN A 182 -22.20 13.40 -3.69
CA ASN A 182 -21.47 14.27 -4.60
C ASN A 182 -21.04 13.51 -5.87
N ILE A 183 -21.94 13.42 -6.85
CA ILE A 183 -21.71 12.78 -8.14
C ILE A 183 -21.76 13.82 -9.25
N LEU A 184 -20.74 13.82 -10.11
CA LEU A 184 -20.69 14.63 -11.32
C LEU A 184 -20.66 13.70 -12.53
N ALA A 185 -21.67 13.79 -13.41
CA ALA A 185 -21.75 13.02 -14.64
C ALA A 185 -21.33 13.91 -15.84
N LEU A 186 -20.39 13.41 -16.65
CA LEU A 186 -19.93 14.04 -17.89
C LEU A 186 -20.25 13.13 -19.06
N GLN A 187 -21.11 13.59 -19.97
CA GLN A 187 -21.49 12.90 -21.20
C GLN A 187 -20.96 13.66 -22.42
N GLY A 188 -20.60 12.92 -23.46
CA GLY A 188 -20.16 13.50 -24.74
C GLY A 188 -19.48 12.46 -25.62
N PRO A 189 -19.20 12.77 -26.90
CA PRO A 189 -18.57 11.86 -27.84
C PRO A 189 -17.17 11.43 -27.38
N PRO A 190 -16.65 10.30 -27.87
CA PRO A 190 -15.28 9.85 -27.59
C PRO A 190 -14.26 10.90 -28.08
N GLY A 191 -13.10 10.95 -27.45
CA GLY A 191 -12.01 11.85 -27.84
C GLY A 191 -12.19 13.33 -27.47
N ASN A 192 -13.28 13.71 -26.82
CA ASN A 192 -13.62 15.11 -26.50
C ASN A 192 -13.00 15.62 -25.17
N GLY A 193 -11.96 15.00 -24.68
CA GLY A 193 -11.20 15.50 -23.51
C GLY A 193 -11.86 15.31 -22.13
N LYS A 194 -12.96 14.52 -22.00
CA LYS A 194 -13.66 14.31 -20.72
C LYS A 194 -12.74 13.81 -19.58
N THR A 195 -11.98 12.77 -19.87
CA THR A 195 -11.04 12.20 -18.89
C THR A 195 -9.90 13.17 -18.57
N THR A 196 -9.39 13.87 -19.57
CA THR A 196 -8.35 14.91 -19.42
C THR A 196 -8.83 16.05 -18.54
N LEU A 197 -10.08 16.48 -18.74
CA LEU A 197 -10.69 17.56 -17.96
C LEU A 197 -10.75 17.22 -16.46
N ILE A 198 -11.11 16.00 -16.12
CA ILE A 198 -11.17 15.55 -14.72
C ILE A 198 -9.78 15.22 -14.18
N LYS A 199 -9.03 14.35 -14.86
CA LYS A 199 -7.74 13.84 -14.37
C LYS A 199 -6.70 14.94 -14.25
N HIS A 200 -6.51 15.73 -15.30
CA HIS A 200 -5.48 16.76 -15.33
C HIS A 200 -6.01 18.15 -14.96
N GLY A 201 -7.23 18.48 -15.36
CA GLY A 201 -7.82 19.77 -15.04
C GLY A 201 -8.25 19.89 -13.59
N LEU A 202 -9.15 19.03 -13.13
CA LEU A 202 -9.73 19.12 -11.79
C LEU A 202 -8.84 18.52 -10.71
N CYS A 203 -8.42 17.27 -10.86
CA CYS A 203 -7.72 16.57 -9.78
C CYS A 203 -6.37 17.20 -9.44
N ASN A 204 -5.62 17.66 -10.44
CA ASN A 204 -4.36 18.38 -10.19
C ASN A 204 -4.60 19.70 -9.46
N ALA A 205 -5.65 20.46 -9.82
CA ALA A 205 -5.97 21.71 -9.15
C ALA A 205 -6.39 21.53 -7.70
N VAL A 206 -7.13 20.46 -7.42
CA VAL A 206 -7.58 20.11 -6.06
C VAL A 206 -6.47 19.45 -5.24
N ASN A 207 -5.41 18.96 -5.89
CA ASN A 207 -4.31 18.21 -5.29
C ASN A 207 -4.79 16.97 -4.51
N LYS A 208 -5.67 16.19 -5.14
CA LYS A 208 -6.16 14.91 -4.60
C LYS A 208 -5.75 13.75 -5.50
N PRO A 209 -5.47 12.57 -4.94
CA PRO A 209 -5.19 11.39 -5.74
C PRO A 209 -6.37 11.05 -6.64
N PHE A 210 -6.06 10.54 -7.84
CA PHE A 210 -7.05 10.19 -8.86
C PHE A 210 -7.10 8.69 -9.07
N GLY A 211 -8.20 8.05 -8.67
CA GLY A 211 -8.48 6.66 -8.98
C GLY A 211 -9.30 6.54 -10.27
N PHE A 212 -8.90 5.65 -11.18
CA PHE A 212 -9.62 5.39 -12.43
C PHE A 212 -10.11 3.96 -12.50
N ILE A 213 -11.42 3.80 -12.75
CA ILE A 213 -12.06 2.50 -12.94
C ILE A 213 -12.68 2.48 -14.33
N GLY A 214 -12.08 1.71 -15.26
CA GLY A 214 -12.64 1.48 -16.58
C GLY A 214 -13.70 0.37 -16.51
N LEU A 215 -14.96 0.71 -16.81
CA LEU A 215 -16.06 -0.26 -16.81
C LEU A 215 -16.24 -0.96 -18.17
N GLY A 216 -15.48 -0.54 -19.19
CA GLY A 216 -15.51 -1.19 -20.49
C GLY A 216 -14.98 -2.63 -20.41
N GLY A 217 -15.83 -3.61 -20.69
CA GLY A 217 -15.49 -5.03 -20.59
C GLY A 217 -15.77 -5.68 -19.22
N ALA A 218 -16.23 -4.93 -18.23
CA ALA A 218 -16.73 -5.51 -16.99
C ALA A 218 -18.06 -6.22 -17.24
N THR A 219 -18.10 -7.54 -16.99
CA THR A 219 -19.27 -8.39 -17.26
C THR A 219 -20.18 -8.54 -16.06
N ASP A 220 -19.64 -8.39 -14.86
CA ASP A 220 -20.38 -8.56 -13.61
C ASP A 220 -19.95 -7.58 -12.51
N SER A 221 -20.67 -7.57 -11.40
CA SER A 221 -20.42 -6.70 -10.26
C SER A 221 -19.18 -7.09 -9.45
N SER A 222 -18.69 -8.30 -9.58
CA SER A 222 -17.52 -8.80 -8.84
C SER A 222 -16.24 -8.05 -9.20
N PHE A 223 -16.18 -7.48 -10.40
CA PHE A 223 -15.11 -6.57 -10.80
C PHE A 223 -14.95 -5.38 -9.83
N LEU A 224 -16.06 -4.81 -9.36
CA LEU A 224 -16.04 -3.68 -8.43
C LEU A 224 -15.98 -4.13 -6.97
N ASN A 225 -16.81 -5.08 -6.59
CA ASN A 225 -17.02 -5.51 -5.21
C ASN A 225 -16.00 -6.55 -4.74
N GLY A 226 -15.38 -7.30 -5.68
CA GLY A 226 -14.58 -8.47 -5.39
C GLY A 226 -15.41 -9.74 -5.29
N HIS A 227 -14.73 -10.87 -5.17
CA HIS A 227 -15.31 -12.16 -4.88
C HIS A 227 -15.20 -12.45 -3.38
N ASP A 228 -16.05 -13.33 -2.88
CA ASP A 228 -15.89 -13.87 -1.54
C ASP A 228 -14.52 -14.57 -1.44
N TYR A 229 -13.83 -14.42 -0.32
CA TYR A 229 -12.51 -15.00 -0.11
C TYR A 229 -12.50 -16.54 -0.19
N THR A 230 -13.64 -17.17 -0.01
CA THR A 230 -13.84 -18.62 -0.12
C THR A 230 -13.65 -19.16 -1.54
N PHE A 231 -13.83 -18.33 -2.57
CA PHE A 231 -13.64 -18.75 -3.95
C PHE A 231 -12.16 -18.90 -4.30
N GLU A 232 -11.86 -19.94 -5.08
CA GLU A 232 -10.52 -20.15 -5.60
C GLU A 232 -10.14 -19.02 -6.57
N GLY A 233 -8.95 -18.44 -6.40
CA GLY A 233 -8.51 -17.28 -7.17
C GLY A 233 -9.21 -15.96 -6.81
N SER A 234 -9.91 -15.89 -5.65
CA SER A 234 -10.58 -14.67 -5.19
C SER A 234 -9.62 -13.48 -5.15
N GLN A 235 -10.10 -12.34 -5.63
CA GLN A 235 -9.39 -11.07 -5.58
C GLN A 235 -10.30 -10.00 -4.99
N CYS A 236 -9.70 -9.07 -4.25
CA CYS A 236 -10.43 -7.90 -3.78
C CYS A 236 -10.92 -7.06 -4.98
N GLY A 237 -12.08 -6.44 -4.83
CA GLY A 237 -12.67 -5.60 -5.86
C GLY A 237 -11.80 -4.41 -6.23
N LYS A 238 -12.04 -3.86 -7.42
CA LYS A 238 -11.25 -2.74 -7.96
C LYS A 238 -11.28 -1.51 -7.05
N ILE A 239 -12.36 -1.30 -6.32
CA ILE A 239 -12.50 -0.21 -5.34
C ILE A 239 -11.44 -0.36 -4.23
N VAL A 240 -11.34 -1.56 -3.64
CA VAL A 240 -10.37 -1.84 -2.57
C VAL A 240 -8.93 -1.73 -3.10
N GLN A 241 -8.67 -2.24 -4.32
CA GLN A 241 -7.34 -2.12 -4.96
C GLN A 241 -6.89 -0.67 -5.18
N LEU A 242 -7.82 0.27 -5.33
CA LEU A 242 -7.50 1.70 -5.48
C LEU A 242 -7.32 2.40 -4.14
N LEU A 243 -7.82 1.84 -3.04
CA LEU A 243 -7.67 2.41 -1.69
C LEU A 243 -6.36 1.99 -1.02
N ILE A 244 -5.81 0.85 -1.41
CA ILE A 244 -4.51 0.32 -0.96
C ILE A 244 -3.37 0.97 -1.74
#